data_6a6cc5a8dcb80230de5d50acf48df574
#
_entry.id   6a6cc5a8dcb80230de5d50acf48df574
#
_cell.length_a   1.000
_cell.length_b   1.000
_cell.length_c   1.000
_cell.angle_alpha   90.00
_cell.angle_beta   90.00
_cell.angle_gamma   90.00
#
_symmetry.space_group_name_H-M   'P 1'
#
loop_
_entity.id
_entity.type
_entity.pdbx_description
1 polymer ?
#
loop_
_entity_poly.entity_id
_entity_poly.type
_entity_poly.pdbx_seq_one_letter_code
_entity_poly.pdbx_strand_id
1 'polypeptide(L)'
;MKNKSIELSIIGAYELIKAAIILKMGAVSQNAMSIPSASWFYGVPLLIMPFIIILGATFKNEKFDSCLFLVPIFKILSVISFAGFTVANIKTIILELRTGNFLPFANLIFLMLFLIIDVIIGVVIYIEEGRKCK
;
A
#
# COMPACT_ATOMS: atom_id res chain seq x y z
N MET A 1 0.35 -23.44 13.96
CA MET A 1 0.59 -23.45 12.50
C MET A 1 -0.66 -23.29 11.62
N LYS A 2 -1.86 -23.69 12.05
CA LYS A 2 -3.10 -23.46 11.25
C LYS A 2 -3.50 -21.98 11.16
N ASN A 3 -3.21 -21.18 12.16
CA ASN A 3 -3.57 -19.76 12.22
C ASN A 3 -2.72 -18.88 11.28
N LYS A 4 -1.41 -19.15 11.14
CA LYS A 4 -0.53 -18.32 10.28
C LYS A 4 -0.98 -18.27 8.82
N SER A 5 -1.40 -19.41 8.24
CA SER A 5 -1.88 -19.46 6.86
C SER A 5 -3.18 -18.66 6.67
N ILE A 6 -4.06 -18.67 7.67
CA ILE A 6 -5.30 -17.90 7.63
C ILE A 6 -5.00 -16.40 7.74
N GLU A 7 -4.13 -16.00 8.66
CA GLU A 7 -3.71 -14.60 8.84
C GLU A 7 -3.07 -14.04 7.58
N LEU A 8 -2.13 -14.77 6.97
CA LEU A 8 -1.53 -14.39 5.70
C LEU A 8 -2.55 -14.30 4.56
N SER A 9 -3.54 -15.20 4.52
CA SER A 9 -4.61 -15.14 3.52
C SER A 9 -5.47 -13.88 3.67
N ILE A 10 -5.78 -13.48 4.90
CA ILE A 10 -6.54 -12.26 5.18
C ILE A 10 -5.73 -11.03 4.77
N ILE A 11 -4.45 -10.98 5.12
CA ILE A 11 -3.55 -9.88 4.74
C ILE A 11 -3.40 -9.83 3.21
N GLY A 12 -3.26 -10.98 2.55
CA GLY A 12 -3.18 -11.06 1.09
C GLY A 12 -4.45 -10.56 0.39
N ALA A 13 -5.62 -10.92 0.90
CA ALA A 13 -6.90 -10.40 0.40
C ALA A 13 -7.00 -8.86 0.57
N TYR A 14 -6.57 -8.34 1.72
CA TYR A 14 -6.50 -6.89 1.96
C TYR A 14 -5.58 -6.21 0.92
N GLU A 15 -4.38 -6.73 0.67
CA GLU A 15 -3.44 -6.16 -0.31
C GLU A 15 -4.03 -6.14 -1.72
N LEU A 16 -4.73 -7.20 -2.12
CA LEU A 16 -5.40 -7.27 -3.42
C LEU A 16 -6.50 -6.22 -3.55
N ILE A 17 -7.38 -6.11 -2.55
CA ILE A 17 -8.48 -5.14 -2.52
C ILE A 17 -7.91 -3.71 -2.53
N LYS A 18 -6.90 -3.44 -1.70
CA LYS A 18 -6.22 -2.15 -1.66
C LYS A 18 -5.64 -1.78 -3.03
N ALA A 19 -4.89 -2.70 -3.66
CA ALA A 19 -4.31 -2.46 -4.97
C ALA A 19 -5.38 -2.16 -6.03
N ALA A 20 -6.50 -2.90 -6.04
CA ALA A 20 -7.60 -2.67 -6.96
C ALA A 20 -8.25 -1.29 -6.75
N ILE A 21 -8.46 -0.87 -5.50
CA ILE A 21 -9.01 0.44 -5.17
C ILE A 21 -8.05 1.55 -5.62
N ILE A 22 -6.77 1.44 -5.31
CA ILE A 22 -5.75 2.44 -5.66
C ILE A 22 -5.63 2.57 -7.19
N LEU A 23 -5.62 1.47 -7.92
CA LEU A 23 -5.59 1.49 -9.38
C LEU A 23 -6.84 2.16 -9.97
N LYS A 24 -8.02 1.87 -9.40
CA LYS A 24 -9.27 2.52 -9.81
C LYS A 24 -9.25 4.03 -9.52
N MET A 25 -8.77 4.43 -8.35
CA MET A 25 -8.62 5.86 -8.00
C MET A 25 -7.65 6.55 -8.95
N GLY A 26 -6.52 5.92 -9.31
CA GLY A 26 -5.57 6.45 -10.27
C GLY A 26 -6.17 6.62 -11.68
N ALA A 27 -6.93 5.66 -12.15
CA ALA A 27 -7.60 5.74 -13.45
C ALA A 27 -8.66 6.86 -13.52
N VAL A 28 -9.40 7.07 -12.45
CA VAL A 28 -10.40 8.16 -12.36
C VAL A 28 -9.70 9.52 -12.27
N SER A 29 -8.60 9.61 -11.53
CA SER A 29 -7.84 10.85 -11.37
C SER A 29 -7.20 11.33 -12.67
N GLN A 30 -6.79 10.44 -13.57
CA GLN A 30 -6.23 10.81 -14.87
C GLN A 30 -7.23 11.61 -15.74
N ASN A 31 -8.52 11.39 -15.58
CA ASN A 31 -9.56 12.08 -16.33
C ASN A 31 -10.01 13.41 -15.67
N ALA A 32 -9.72 13.60 -14.39
CA ALA A 32 -10.24 14.72 -13.60
C ALA A 32 -9.16 15.70 -13.11
N MET A 33 -7.88 15.33 -13.22
CA MET A 33 -6.79 16.12 -12.64
C MET A 33 -5.52 16.10 -13.46
N SER A 34 -4.86 17.25 -13.51
CA SER A 34 -3.49 17.46 -13.97
C SER A 34 -2.42 16.91 -13.02
N ILE A 35 -2.74 15.92 -12.18
CA ILE A 35 -1.76 15.30 -11.29
C ILE A 35 -0.86 14.40 -12.12
N PRO A 36 0.47 14.55 -12.03
CA PRO A 36 1.40 13.75 -12.82
C PRO A 36 1.18 12.26 -12.56
N SER A 37 0.75 11.54 -13.59
CA SER A 37 0.57 10.07 -13.55
C SER A 37 1.86 9.30 -13.20
N ALA A 38 3.01 9.93 -13.39
CA ALA A 38 4.33 9.34 -13.14
C ALA A 38 4.49 8.85 -11.69
N SER A 39 3.99 9.57 -10.68
CA SER A 39 4.09 9.16 -9.28
C SER A 39 3.30 7.88 -8.97
N TRP A 40 2.24 7.60 -9.71
CA TRP A 40 1.48 6.36 -9.60
C TRP A 40 2.23 5.17 -10.19
N PHE A 41 2.86 5.33 -11.35
CA PHE A 41 3.63 4.26 -11.99
C PHE A 41 4.80 3.79 -11.12
N TYR A 42 5.45 4.69 -10.39
CA TYR A 42 6.52 4.31 -9.46
C TYR A 42 6.00 3.68 -8.16
N GLY A 43 4.80 4.02 -7.71
CA GLY A 43 4.19 3.47 -6.49
C GLY A 43 3.55 2.09 -6.69
N VAL A 44 3.06 1.77 -7.89
CA VAL A 44 2.37 0.50 -8.19
C VAL A 44 3.21 -0.75 -7.88
N PRO A 45 4.50 -0.85 -8.27
CA PRO A 45 5.33 -1.99 -7.90
C PRO A 45 5.45 -2.19 -6.38
N LEU A 46 5.54 -1.09 -5.61
CA LEU A 46 5.62 -1.15 -4.15
C LEU A 46 4.33 -1.66 -3.51
N LEU A 47 3.19 -1.51 -4.20
CA LEU A 47 1.90 -2.02 -3.76
C LEU A 47 1.71 -3.50 -4.09
N ILE A 48 2.20 -3.95 -5.24
CA ILE A 48 2.01 -5.31 -5.75
C ILE A 48 3.00 -6.29 -5.11
N MET A 49 4.24 -5.87 -4.84
CA MET A 49 5.27 -6.74 -4.28
C MET A 49 4.89 -7.38 -2.94
N PRO A 50 4.36 -6.65 -1.93
CA PRO A 50 3.90 -7.28 -0.70
C PRO A 50 2.82 -8.34 -0.95
N PHE A 51 1.89 -8.10 -1.86
CA PHE A 51 0.85 -9.06 -2.23
C PHE A 51 1.45 -10.36 -2.79
N ILE A 52 2.40 -10.26 -3.72
CA ILE A 52 3.05 -11.44 -4.33
C ILE A 52 3.78 -12.26 -3.26
N ILE A 53 4.53 -11.60 -2.37
CA ILE A 53 5.28 -12.28 -1.30
C ILE A 53 4.32 -12.99 -0.34
N ILE A 54 3.27 -12.31 0.11
CA ILE A 54 2.29 -12.86 1.05
C ILE A 54 1.52 -14.01 0.41
N LEU A 55 1.12 -13.86 -0.86
CA LEU A 55 0.44 -14.93 -1.61
C LEU A 55 1.32 -16.16 -1.72
N GLY A 56 2.59 -15.99 -2.12
CA GLY A 56 3.56 -17.09 -2.22
C GLY A 56 3.78 -17.79 -0.88
N ALA A 57 3.89 -17.06 0.21
CA ALA A 57 4.03 -17.61 1.56
C ALA A 57 2.76 -18.35 2.02
N THR A 58 1.57 -17.87 1.61
CA THR A 58 0.29 -18.55 1.89
C THR A 58 0.24 -19.95 1.28
N PHE A 59 0.80 -20.15 0.09
CA PHE A 59 0.91 -21.44 -0.56
C PHE A 59 2.06 -22.31 -0.01
N LYS A 60 2.63 -21.95 1.15
CA LYS A 60 3.71 -22.68 1.83
C LYS A 60 4.97 -22.87 0.98
N ASN A 61 5.26 -21.94 0.11
CA ASN A 61 6.51 -21.93 -0.63
C ASN A 61 7.62 -21.36 0.28
N GLU A 62 8.58 -22.20 0.63
CA GLU A 62 9.68 -21.85 1.56
C GLU A 62 10.48 -20.62 1.11
N LYS A 63 10.64 -20.43 -0.20
CA LYS A 63 11.36 -19.27 -0.75
C LYS A 63 10.60 -17.96 -0.43
N PHE A 64 9.29 -17.97 -0.55
CA PHE A 64 8.46 -16.79 -0.24
C PHE A 64 8.31 -16.57 1.28
N ASP A 65 8.26 -17.65 2.07
CA ASP A 65 8.26 -17.53 3.53
C ASP A 65 9.55 -16.85 4.02
N SER A 66 10.69 -17.20 3.41
CA SER A 66 11.97 -16.53 3.69
C SER A 66 12.02 -15.08 3.23
N CYS A 67 11.16 -14.65 2.32
CA CYS A 67 11.07 -13.27 1.84
C CYS A 67 10.08 -12.38 2.64
N LEU A 68 9.36 -12.94 3.60
CA LEU A 68 8.36 -12.18 4.38
C LEU A 68 8.97 -10.97 5.12
N PHE A 69 10.26 -11.03 5.48
CA PHE A 69 10.96 -9.89 6.09
C PHE A 69 11.05 -8.65 5.17
N LEU A 70 10.87 -8.81 3.86
CA LEU A 70 10.84 -7.70 2.91
C LEU A 70 9.53 -6.92 2.96
N VAL A 71 8.44 -7.55 3.41
CA VAL A 71 7.12 -6.88 3.46
C VAL A 71 7.15 -5.60 4.29
N PRO A 72 7.68 -5.56 5.52
CA PRO A 72 7.83 -4.31 6.28
C PRO A 72 8.62 -3.24 5.53
N ILE A 73 9.67 -3.63 4.81
CA ILE A 73 10.50 -2.69 4.03
C ILE A 73 9.66 -2.06 2.92
N PHE A 74 8.90 -2.85 2.15
CA PHE A 74 8.01 -2.31 1.14
C PHE A 74 6.92 -1.40 1.72
N LYS A 75 6.43 -1.70 2.94
CA LYS A 75 5.47 -0.83 3.63
C LYS A 75 6.08 0.53 3.99
N ILE A 76 7.32 0.56 4.48
CA ILE A 76 8.04 1.81 4.75
C ILE A 76 8.26 2.61 3.45
N LEU A 77 8.69 1.95 2.38
CA LEU A 77 8.87 2.61 1.08
C LEU A 77 7.55 3.17 0.53
N SER A 78 6.42 2.50 0.75
CA SER A 78 5.09 3.01 0.38
C SER A 78 4.74 4.29 1.15
N VAL A 79 5.08 4.37 2.43
CA VAL A 79 4.88 5.59 3.25
C VAL A 79 5.73 6.75 2.71
N ILE A 80 6.99 6.50 2.40
CA ILE A 80 7.90 7.51 1.84
C ILE A 80 7.40 8.00 0.48
N SER A 81 6.98 7.08 -0.40
CA SER A 81 6.42 7.40 -1.72
C SER A 81 5.15 8.25 -1.59
N PHE A 82 4.25 7.92 -0.66
CA PHE A 82 3.05 8.70 -0.41
C PHE A 82 3.36 10.10 0.14
N ALA A 83 4.32 10.22 1.05
CA ALA A 83 4.76 11.51 1.57
C ALA A 83 5.29 12.40 0.44
N GLY A 84 6.15 11.85 -0.44
CA GLY A 84 6.64 12.54 -1.62
C GLY A 84 5.52 12.98 -2.55
N PHE A 85 4.56 12.10 -2.84
CA PHE A 85 3.37 12.42 -3.64
C PHE A 85 2.56 13.57 -3.01
N THR A 86 2.31 13.50 -1.71
CA THR A 86 1.53 14.52 -0.99
C THR A 86 2.22 15.88 -1.05
N VAL A 87 3.53 15.93 -0.77
CA VAL A 87 4.31 17.17 -0.83
C VAL A 87 4.29 17.77 -2.24
N ALA A 88 4.46 16.94 -3.26
CA ALA A 88 4.46 17.40 -4.65
C ALA A 88 3.11 17.98 -5.11
N ASN A 89 2.00 17.44 -4.60
CA ASN A 89 0.66 17.77 -5.08
C ASN A 89 -0.17 18.60 -4.09
N ILE A 90 0.35 18.95 -2.91
CA ILE A 90 -0.42 19.65 -1.86
C ILE A 90 -1.02 20.97 -2.34
N LYS A 91 -0.28 21.74 -3.15
CA LYS A 91 -0.75 23.01 -3.71
C LYS A 91 -1.94 22.82 -4.63
N THR A 92 -1.89 21.81 -5.49
CA THR A 92 -2.96 21.46 -6.43
C THR A 92 -4.20 20.99 -5.67
N ILE A 93 -4.03 20.13 -4.65
CA ILE A 93 -5.13 19.63 -3.81
C ILE A 93 -5.83 20.78 -3.09
N ILE A 94 -5.08 21.74 -2.54
CA ILE A 94 -5.63 22.92 -1.87
C ILE A 94 -6.37 23.82 -2.86
N LEU A 95 -5.84 23.98 -4.08
CA LEU A 95 -6.48 24.78 -5.12
C LEU A 95 -7.83 24.19 -5.52
N GLU A 96 -7.86 22.89 -5.79
CA GLU A 96 -9.08 22.15 -6.13
C GLU A 96 -10.12 22.20 -5.00
N LEU A 97 -9.68 22.10 -3.75
CA LEU A 97 -10.56 22.25 -2.60
C LEU A 97 -11.22 23.64 -2.55
N ARG A 98 -10.48 24.68 -2.89
CA ARG A 98 -11.00 26.07 -2.96
C ARG A 98 -12.01 26.27 -4.08
N THR A 99 -11.90 25.53 -5.18
CA THR A 99 -12.86 25.55 -6.30
C THR A 99 -14.12 24.71 -6.04
N GLY A 100 -14.20 24.06 -4.88
CA GLY A 100 -15.34 23.20 -4.50
C GLY A 100 -15.21 21.74 -4.96
N ASN A 101 -14.08 21.36 -5.52
CA ASN A 101 -13.80 19.98 -5.89
C ASN A 101 -13.17 19.22 -4.70
N PHE A 102 -14.01 18.47 -3.96
CA PHE A 102 -13.58 17.72 -2.77
C PHE A 102 -12.97 16.35 -3.09
N LEU A 103 -13.08 15.87 -4.32
CA LEU A 103 -12.65 14.51 -4.68
C LEU A 103 -11.16 14.24 -4.39
N PRO A 104 -10.22 15.15 -4.71
CA PRO A 104 -8.80 14.95 -4.41
C PRO A 104 -8.50 14.84 -2.93
N PHE A 105 -9.17 15.65 -2.14
CA PHE A 105 -9.03 15.63 -0.69
C PHE A 105 -9.58 14.33 -0.07
N ALA A 106 -10.74 13.87 -0.54
CA ALA A 106 -11.30 12.59 -0.14
C ALA A 106 -10.37 11.42 -0.49
N ASN A 107 -9.79 11.42 -1.69
CA ASN A 107 -8.82 10.42 -2.12
C ASN A 107 -7.57 10.43 -1.22
N LEU A 108 -7.08 11.59 -0.85
CA LEU A 108 -5.95 11.72 0.08
C LEU A 108 -6.25 11.08 1.44
N ILE A 109 -7.44 11.33 1.99
CA ILE A 109 -7.88 10.73 3.26
C ILE A 109 -7.93 9.20 3.15
N PHE A 110 -8.50 8.66 2.07
CA PHE A 110 -8.54 7.21 1.84
C PHE A 110 -7.14 6.60 1.77
N LEU A 111 -6.21 7.24 1.07
CA LEU A 111 -4.83 6.79 1.00
C LEU A 111 -4.14 6.81 2.38
N MET A 112 -4.41 7.83 3.20
CA MET A 112 -3.89 7.89 4.57
C MET A 112 -4.41 6.73 5.43
N LEU A 113 -5.69 6.36 5.31
CA LEU A 113 -6.24 5.22 6.03
C LEU A 113 -5.55 3.91 5.64
N PHE A 114 -5.33 3.67 4.35
CA PHE A 114 -4.56 2.50 3.89
C PHE A 114 -3.14 2.49 4.45
N LEU A 115 -2.47 3.64 4.53
CA LEU A 115 -1.12 3.72 5.10
C LEU A 115 -1.08 3.37 6.58
N ILE A 116 -2.07 3.79 7.37
CA ILE A 116 -2.16 3.44 8.78
C ILE A 116 -2.27 1.92 8.93
N ILE A 117 -3.15 1.29 8.15
CA ILE A 117 -3.30 -0.16 8.15
C ILE A 117 -2.00 -0.85 7.70
N ASP A 118 -1.35 -0.32 6.68
CA ASP A 118 -0.08 -0.83 6.17
C ASP A 118 1.04 -0.80 7.23
N VAL A 119 1.13 0.27 7.99
CA VAL A 119 2.10 0.37 9.10
C VAL A 119 1.81 -0.71 10.16
N ILE A 120 0.55 -0.89 10.52
CA ILE A 120 0.15 -1.93 11.50
C ILE A 120 0.53 -3.32 10.99
N ILE A 121 0.19 -3.66 9.74
CA ILE A 121 0.55 -4.94 9.11
C ILE A 121 2.07 -5.12 9.07
N GLY A 122 2.81 -4.08 8.68
CA GLY A 122 4.26 -4.11 8.63
C GLY A 122 4.88 -4.42 10.00
N VAL A 123 4.39 -3.77 11.05
CA VAL A 123 4.86 -4.01 12.43
C VAL A 123 4.52 -5.44 12.89
N VAL A 124 3.32 -5.93 12.64
CA VAL A 124 2.92 -7.30 13.00
C VAL A 124 3.83 -8.32 12.33
N ILE A 125 4.05 -8.23 11.03
CA ILE A 125 4.91 -9.16 10.30
C ILE A 125 6.36 -9.06 10.80
N TYR A 126 6.86 -7.84 11.07
CA TYR A 126 8.22 -7.64 11.59
C TYR A 126 8.42 -8.33 12.94
N ILE A 127 7.46 -8.21 13.86
CA ILE A 127 7.50 -8.85 15.18
C ILE A 127 7.46 -10.38 15.05
N GLU A 128 6.63 -10.90 14.16
CA GLU A 128 6.51 -12.36 13.95
C GLU A 128 7.79 -12.96 13.36
N GLU A 129 8.37 -12.31 12.34
CA GLU A 129 9.62 -12.78 11.75
C GLU A 129 10.82 -12.63 12.70
N GLY A 130 10.86 -11.55 13.49
CA GLY A 130 11.90 -11.37 14.53
C GLY A 130 11.86 -12.43 15.64
N ARG A 131 10.71 -13.06 15.89
CA ARG A 131 10.59 -14.18 16.84
C ARG A 131 11.14 -15.50 16.30
N LYS A 132 11.21 -15.67 14.99
CA LYS A 132 11.77 -16.89 14.36
C LYS A 132 13.29 -16.92 14.38
N CYS A 133 13.94 -15.76 14.48
CA CYS A 133 15.38 -15.63 14.50
C CYS A 133 16.00 -15.79 15.91
N LYS A 134 15.18 -16.04 16.93
CA LYS A 134 15.61 -16.35 18.31
C LYS A 134 15.34 -17.82 18.60
#